data_534643e362270211b2805526aca8a5ef
#
_entry.id   534643e362270211b2805526aca8a5ef
#
_cell.length_a   1.000
_cell.length_b   1.000
_cell.length_c   1.000
_cell.angle_alpha   90.00
_cell.angle_beta   90.00
_cell.angle_gamma   90.00
#
_symmetry.space_group_name_H-M   'P 1'
#
loop_
_entity.id
_entity.type
_entity.pdbx_description
1 polymer ?
#
loop_
_entity_poly.entity_id
_entity_poly.type
_entity_poly.pdbx_seq_one_letter_code
_entity_poly.pdbx_strand_id
1 'polypeptide(L)'
;NGDVIGDAYEYLIGMFAAGAGKKAGEFYTPQAVSRIMSEITSIGQEFRAPFHIYDPAMGSGSLMLNIRRYLIHPNQVHYHGQELNTTTFNLARMNLILHGVDKERMNLNNGDTLDADWPSEEPYQFDSVVMNPPYSAKWSAADKFLSDPRFERFGKLAPKSKADFAFLLHGFYHLKESGTMGIVLP
;
A
#
# COMPACT_ATOMS: atom_id res chain seq x y z
N ASN A 1 -13.94 -3.84 -23.59
CA ASN A 1 -14.63 -4.53 -22.50
C ASN A 1 -13.93 -4.16 -21.20
N GLY A 2 -14.55 -3.26 -20.45
CA GLY A 2 -14.04 -2.86 -19.15
C GLY A 2 -14.12 -4.02 -18.15
N ASP A 3 -13.37 -3.91 -17.09
CA ASP A 3 -13.33 -4.84 -15.96
C ASP A 3 -14.61 -4.67 -15.11
N VAL A 4 -15.74 -5.05 -15.68
CA VAL A 4 -17.08 -4.79 -15.11
C VAL A 4 -17.24 -5.41 -13.72
N ILE A 5 -16.68 -6.60 -13.51
CA ILE A 5 -16.81 -7.32 -12.22
C ILE A 5 -15.94 -6.65 -11.16
N GLY A 6 -14.71 -6.31 -11.50
CA GLY A 6 -13.82 -5.59 -10.61
C GLY A 6 -14.35 -4.21 -10.26
N ASP A 7 -14.79 -3.43 -11.23
CA ASP A 7 -15.39 -2.11 -11.01
C ASP A 7 -16.67 -2.17 -10.15
N ALA A 8 -17.51 -3.20 -10.34
CA ALA A 8 -18.69 -3.43 -9.50
C ALA A 8 -18.29 -3.78 -8.05
N TYR A 9 -17.25 -4.57 -7.87
CA TYR A 9 -16.75 -4.91 -6.55
C TYR A 9 -16.14 -3.71 -5.82
N GLU A 10 -15.36 -2.88 -6.52
CA GLU A 10 -14.85 -1.61 -5.94
C GLU A 10 -15.99 -0.66 -5.55
N TYR A 11 -17.04 -0.56 -6.38
CA TYR A 11 -18.22 0.22 -6.04
C TYR A 11 -18.87 -0.27 -4.75
N LEU A 12 -19.04 -1.59 -4.59
CA LEU A 12 -19.60 -2.18 -3.36
C LEU A 12 -18.71 -1.91 -2.14
N ILE A 13 -17.38 -2.05 -2.26
CA ILE A 13 -16.45 -1.70 -1.18
C ILE A 13 -16.63 -0.23 -0.78
N GLY A 14 -16.72 0.67 -1.75
CA GLY A 14 -16.96 2.10 -1.51
C GLY A 14 -18.28 2.38 -0.80
N MET A 15 -19.36 1.68 -1.19
CA MET A 15 -20.68 1.79 -0.55
C MET A 15 -20.66 1.28 0.90
N PHE A 16 -20.00 0.14 1.17
CA PHE A 16 -19.81 -0.36 2.54
C PHE A 16 -18.97 0.60 3.38
N ALA A 17 -17.91 1.16 2.80
CA ALA A 17 -17.10 2.16 3.46
C ALA A 17 -17.92 3.39 3.82
N ALA A 18 -18.72 3.93 2.92
CA ALA A 18 -19.60 5.08 3.18
C ALA A 18 -20.60 4.80 4.32
N GLY A 19 -21.11 3.58 4.41
CA GLY A 19 -22.02 3.15 5.49
C GLY A 19 -21.33 2.90 6.84
N ALA A 20 -20.06 2.63 6.86
CA ALA A 20 -19.28 2.32 8.07
C ALA A 20 -18.80 3.55 8.87
N GLY A 21 -19.02 4.76 8.38
CA GLY A 21 -18.66 6.00 9.06
C GLY A 21 -17.15 6.13 9.31
N LYS A 22 -16.74 6.48 10.54
CA LYS A 22 -15.32 6.69 10.89
C LYS A 22 -14.40 5.49 10.64
N LYS A 23 -14.94 4.28 10.62
CA LYS A 23 -14.17 3.05 10.30
C LYS A 23 -13.90 2.87 8.81
N ALA A 24 -14.60 3.63 7.97
CA ALA A 24 -14.43 3.57 6.51
C ALA A 24 -13.04 3.98 6.05
N GLY A 25 -12.46 5.01 6.66
CA GLY A 25 -11.12 5.51 6.35
C GLY A 25 -9.98 4.53 6.67
N GLU A 26 -10.27 3.48 7.45
CA GLU A 26 -9.27 2.47 7.82
C GLU A 26 -9.04 1.40 6.74
N PHE A 27 -9.94 1.28 5.75
CA PHE A 27 -9.81 0.23 4.73
C PHE A 27 -10.10 0.69 3.30
N TYR A 28 -10.48 1.94 3.09
CA TYR A 28 -10.81 2.45 1.75
C TYR A 28 -10.27 3.86 1.53
N THR A 29 -9.52 4.02 0.46
CA THR A 29 -9.04 5.34 0.00
C THR A 29 -9.99 5.89 -1.04
N PRO A 30 -10.51 7.13 -0.88
CA PRO A 30 -11.41 7.73 -1.87
C PRO A 30 -10.81 7.72 -3.28
N GLN A 31 -11.63 7.41 -4.28
CA GLN A 31 -11.19 7.25 -5.67
C GLN A 31 -10.41 8.47 -6.22
N ALA A 32 -10.83 9.70 -5.86
CA ALA A 32 -10.14 10.91 -6.29
C ALA A 32 -8.70 10.97 -5.75
N VAL A 33 -8.51 10.62 -4.47
CA VAL A 33 -7.18 10.57 -3.83
C VAL A 33 -6.33 9.47 -4.45
N SER A 34 -6.90 8.27 -4.61
CA SER A 34 -6.23 7.13 -5.23
C SER A 34 -5.75 7.43 -6.64
N ARG A 35 -6.57 8.10 -7.46
CA ARG A 35 -6.20 8.52 -8.82
C ARG A 35 -5.03 9.50 -8.83
N ILE A 36 -5.09 10.55 -8.02
CA ILE A 36 -4.01 11.55 -7.91
C ILE A 36 -2.71 10.88 -7.48
N MET A 37 -2.76 10.02 -6.48
CA MET A 37 -1.57 9.30 -5.99
C MET A 37 -0.99 8.40 -7.07
N SER A 38 -1.82 7.64 -7.77
CA SER A 38 -1.37 6.76 -8.85
C SER A 38 -0.75 7.54 -10.00
N GLU A 39 -1.34 8.66 -10.39
CA GLU A 39 -0.80 9.54 -11.43
C GLU A 39 0.56 10.10 -11.03
N ILE A 40 0.69 10.66 -9.82
CA ILE A 40 1.96 11.20 -9.33
C ILE A 40 3.05 10.13 -9.24
N THR A 41 2.72 8.95 -8.73
CA THR A 41 3.72 7.89 -8.49
C THR A 41 4.08 7.10 -9.75
N SER A 42 3.41 7.34 -10.88
CA SER A 42 3.75 6.77 -12.19
C SER A 42 4.57 7.71 -13.07
N ILE A 43 4.67 9.00 -12.75
CA ILE A 43 5.39 9.99 -13.57
C ILE A 43 6.85 9.56 -13.78
N GLY A 44 7.25 9.46 -15.05
CA GLY A 44 8.59 9.06 -15.46
C GLY A 44 8.86 7.54 -15.35
N GLN A 45 7.85 6.75 -15.02
CA GLN A 45 7.94 5.30 -14.86
C GLN A 45 6.97 4.52 -15.76
N GLU A 46 6.26 5.21 -16.65
CA GLU A 46 5.17 4.66 -17.47
C GLU A 46 5.62 3.49 -18.36
N PHE A 47 6.90 3.47 -18.77
CA PHE A 47 7.50 2.44 -19.62
C PHE A 47 8.14 1.30 -18.82
N ARG A 48 8.18 1.37 -17.50
CA ARG A 48 8.86 0.36 -16.68
C ARG A 48 8.10 -0.96 -16.68
N ALA A 49 8.80 -2.04 -16.95
CA ALA A 49 8.27 -3.40 -16.96
C ALA A 49 9.38 -4.42 -16.63
N PRO A 50 9.20 -5.33 -15.67
CA PRO A 50 8.08 -5.35 -14.74
C PRO A 50 8.06 -4.13 -13.81
N PHE A 51 6.88 -3.73 -13.35
CA PHE A 51 6.67 -2.64 -12.41
C PHE A 51 6.23 -3.20 -11.06
N HIS A 52 6.94 -2.86 -9.99
CA HIS A 52 6.65 -3.33 -8.64
C HIS A 52 6.10 -2.20 -7.79
N ILE A 53 4.85 -2.35 -7.35
CA ILE A 53 4.19 -1.43 -6.43
C ILE A 53 4.02 -2.07 -5.06
N TYR A 54 4.20 -1.27 -4.00
CA TYR A 54 4.02 -1.70 -2.62
C TYR A 54 3.08 -0.77 -1.84
N ASP A 55 2.17 -1.38 -1.09
CA ASP A 55 1.34 -0.68 -0.10
C ASP A 55 1.43 -1.40 1.25
N PRO A 56 2.14 -0.82 2.24
CA PRO A 56 2.29 -1.41 3.57
C PRO A 56 1.04 -1.34 4.46
N ALA A 57 -0.02 -0.67 4.01
CA ALA A 57 -1.30 -0.56 4.70
C ALA A 57 -2.44 -0.64 3.66
N MET A 58 -2.45 -1.73 2.87
CA MET A 58 -3.14 -1.79 1.59
C MET A 58 -4.68 -1.68 1.66
N GLY A 59 -5.28 -1.86 2.83
CA GLY A 59 -6.72 -1.81 2.97
C GLY A 59 -7.42 -2.76 2.00
N SER A 60 -8.28 -2.23 1.14
CA SER A 60 -8.97 -2.97 0.08
C SER A 60 -8.10 -3.26 -1.16
N GLY A 61 -6.87 -2.75 -1.22
CA GLY A 61 -5.98 -2.88 -2.38
C GLY A 61 -6.31 -1.93 -3.55
N SER A 62 -7.35 -1.14 -3.45
CA SER A 62 -7.81 -0.24 -4.52
C SER A 62 -6.76 0.81 -4.91
N LEU A 63 -5.98 1.30 -3.93
CA LEU A 63 -4.92 2.28 -4.19
C LEU A 63 -3.84 1.72 -5.11
N MET A 64 -3.36 0.49 -4.85
CA MET A 64 -2.39 -0.18 -5.72
C MET A 64 -2.95 -0.48 -7.11
N LEU A 65 -4.20 -0.92 -7.20
CA LEU A 65 -4.83 -1.29 -8.48
C LEU A 65 -4.91 -0.15 -9.47
N ASN A 66 -5.11 1.07 -8.99
CA ASN A 66 -5.28 2.23 -9.86
C ASN A 66 -4.02 2.59 -10.66
N ILE A 67 -2.80 2.20 -10.20
CA ILE A 67 -1.54 2.51 -10.89
C ILE A 67 -1.50 1.99 -12.33
N ARG A 68 -2.13 0.83 -12.59
CA ARG A 68 -2.12 0.19 -13.92
C ARG A 68 -2.71 1.06 -15.03
N ARG A 69 -3.54 2.05 -14.67
CA ARG A 69 -4.17 2.99 -15.61
C ARG A 69 -3.18 3.97 -16.22
N TYR A 70 -2.03 4.13 -15.60
CA TYR A 70 -1.00 5.11 -15.96
C TYR A 70 0.27 4.46 -16.53
N LEU A 71 0.29 3.12 -16.65
CA LEU A 71 1.44 2.36 -17.16
C LEU A 71 1.13 1.81 -18.55
N ILE A 72 2.15 1.79 -19.41
CA ILE A 72 2.05 1.26 -20.78
C ILE A 72 1.92 -0.27 -20.78
N HIS A 73 2.50 -0.92 -19.77
CA HIS A 73 2.45 -2.38 -19.60
C HIS A 73 1.66 -2.79 -18.35
N PRO A 74 0.33 -2.51 -18.28
CA PRO A 74 -0.47 -2.74 -17.07
C PRO A 74 -0.53 -4.21 -16.63
N ASN A 75 -0.31 -5.14 -17.56
CA ASN A 75 -0.28 -6.58 -17.27
C ASN A 75 1.06 -7.08 -16.70
N GLN A 76 2.06 -6.22 -16.56
CA GLN A 76 3.36 -6.53 -15.98
C GLN A 76 3.56 -5.85 -14.61
N VAL A 77 2.48 -5.48 -13.95
CA VAL A 77 2.51 -4.92 -12.60
C VAL A 77 2.50 -6.05 -11.58
N HIS A 78 3.46 -6.04 -10.65
CA HIS A 78 3.53 -6.90 -9.49
C HIS A 78 3.08 -6.11 -8.26
N TYR A 79 2.07 -6.64 -7.58
CA TYR A 79 1.42 -6.01 -6.44
C TYR A 79 1.95 -6.62 -5.14
N HIS A 80 2.49 -5.79 -4.29
CA HIS A 80 2.96 -6.17 -2.97
C HIS A 80 2.16 -5.39 -1.93
N GLY A 81 1.62 -6.07 -0.94
CA GLY A 81 0.78 -5.39 0.03
C GLY A 81 0.75 -6.08 1.38
N GLN A 82 0.63 -5.27 2.43
CA GLN A 82 0.46 -5.78 3.77
C GLN A 82 -0.78 -5.17 4.42
N GLU A 83 -1.51 -5.98 5.17
CA GLU A 83 -2.70 -5.56 5.88
C GLU A 83 -2.80 -6.29 7.22
N LEU A 84 -3.01 -5.54 8.29
CA LEU A 84 -3.12 -6.08 9.65
C LEU A 84 -4.42 -6.85 9.86
N ASN A 85 -5.54 -6.30 9.38
CA ASN A 85 -6.86 -6.88 9.58
C ASN A 85 -7.12 -8.01 8.57
N THR A 86 -7.32 -9.23 9.05
CA THR A 86 -7.53 -10.42 8.20
C THR A 86 -8.74 -10.29 7.28
N THR A 87 -9.84 -9.68 7.75
CA THR A 87 -11.04 -9.50 6.91
C THR A 87 -10.73 -8.55 5.76
N THR A 88 -10.09 -7.42 6.05
CA THR A 88 -9.67 -6.43 5.05
C THR A 88 -8.63 -7.01 4.09
N PHE A 89 -7.68 -7.80 4.60
CA PHE A 89 -6.73 -8.55 3.77
C PHE A 89 -7.42 -9.46 2.75
N ASN A 90 -8.46 -10.19 3.18
CA ASN A 90 -9.23 -11.05 2.28
C ASN A 90 -10.03 -10.24 1.24
N LEU A 91 -10.55 -9.06 1.62
CA LEU A 91 -11.18 -8.14 0.66
C LEU A 91 -10.17 -7.69 -0.41
N ALA A 92 -8.95 -7.31 -0.01
CA ALA A 92 -7.90 -6.92 -0.95
C ALA A 92 -7.56 -8.06 -1.92
N ARG A 93 -7.34 -9.28 -1.41
CA ARG A 93 -7.08 -10.44 -2.26
C ARG A 93 -8.18 -10.66 -3.29
N MET A 94 -9.44 -10.61 -2.86
CA MET A 94 -10.58 -10.77 -3.76
C MET A 94 -10.62 -9.65 -4.80
N ASN A 95 -10.35 -8.41 -4.37
CA ASN A 95 -10.31 -7.26 -5.27
C ASN A 95 -9.28 -7.43 -6.39
N LEU A 96 -8.05 -7.82 -6.06
CA LEU A 96 -7.01 -8.07 -7.05
C LEU A 96 -7.40 -9.21 -8.02
N ILE A 97 -7.93 -10.33 -7.49
CA ILE A 97 -8.39 -11.47 -8.31
C ILE A 97 -9.49 -11.04 -9.29
N LEU A 98 -10.50 -10.31 -8.82
CA LEU A 98 -11.62 -9.85 -9.65
C LEU A 98 -11.17 -8.84 -10.73
N HIS A 99 -10.06 -8.14 -10.49
CA HIS A 99 -9.41 -7.30 -11.48
C HIS A 99 -8.41 -8.04 -12.39
N GLY A 100 -8.42 -9.37 -12.38
CA GLY A 100 -7.60 -10.21 -13.27
C GLY A 100 -6.11 -10.19 -12.94
N VAL A 101 -5.74 -9.91 -11.69
CA VAL A 101 -4.34 -10.03 -11.25
C VAL A 101 -4.03 -11.51 -11.00
N ASP A 102 -3.05 -12.06 -11.71
CA ASP A 102 -2.62 -13.44 -11.55
C ASP A 102 -1.90 -13.65 -10.22
N LYS A 103 -1.96 -14.87 -9.69
CA LYS A 103 -1.38 -15.23 -8.41
C LYS A 103 0.13 -14.93 -8.35
N GLU A 104 0.84 -15.12 -9.42
CA GLU A 104 2.29 -14.91 -9.55
C GLU A 104 2.68 -13.43 -9.44
N ARG A 105 1.72 -12.53 -9.63
CA ARG A 105 1.89 -11.08 -9.54
C ARG A 105 1.32 -10.50 -8.24
N MET A 106 0.81 -11.35 -7.34
CA MET A 106 0.30 -10.96 -6.02
C MET A 106 1.24 -11.49 -4.93
N ASN A 107 1.89 -10.58 -4.23
CA ASN A 107 2.67 -10.88 -3.03
C ASN A 107 2.05 -10.11 -1.86
N LEU A 108 1.17 -10.77 -1.12
CA LEU A 108 0.37 -10.15 -0.07
C LEU A 108 0.62 -10.84 1.27
N ASN A 109 0.77 -10.05 2.34
CA ASN A 109 0.97 -10.53 3.70
C ASN A 109 -0.10 -10.01 4.64
N ASN A 110 -0.62 -10.88 5.51
CA ASN A 110 -1.49 -10.48 6.61
C ASN A 110 -0.66 -10.36 7.88
N GLY A 111 -0.28 -9.14 8.24
CA GLY A 111 0.60 -8.88 9.38
C GLY A 111 0.74 -7.40 9.71
N ASP A 112 1.40 -7.14 10.84
CA ASP A 112 1.70 -5.78 11.30
C ASP A 112 2.99 -5.28 10.64
N THR A 113 2.86 -4.32 9.75
CA THR A 113 3.95 -3.68 9.02
C THR A 113 5.02 -3.08 9.93
N LEU A 114 4.62 -2.56 11.08
CA LEU A 114 5.55 -1.87 11.97
C LEU A 114 6.25 -2.83 12.94
N ASP A 115 5.63 -3.96 13.28
CA ASP A 115 6.23 -4.93 14.20
C ASP A 115 7.22 -5.87 13.51
N ALA A 116 6.91 -6.29 12.28
CA ALA A 116 7.78 -7.14 11.48
C ALA A 116 8.02 -6.52 10.11
N ASP A 117 9.29 -6.39 9.72
CA ASP A 117 9.65 -5.96 8.38
C ASP A 117 9.18 -6.99 7.35
N TRP A 118 8.50 -6.50 6.32
CA TRP A 118 8.07 -7.32 5.20
C TRP A 118 7.90 -6.43 3.95
N PRO A 119 8.31 -6.86 2.78
CA PRO A 119 9.07 -8.10 2.53
C PRO A 119 10.49 -8.00 3.10
N SER A 120 10.94 -9.08 3.77
CA SER A 120 12.21 -9.14 4.48
C SER A 120 13.39 -9.63 3.62
N GLU A 121 13.13 -10.01 2.38
CA GLU A 121 14.17 -10.45 1.45
C GLU A 121 14.95 -9.25 0.92
N GLU A 122 16.18 -9.12 1.38
CA GLU A 122 17.06 -8.02 1.06
C GLU A 122 17.68 -8.08 -0.35
N PRO A 123 17.87 -6.91 -0.96
CA PRO A 123 17.24 -5.62 -0.71
C PRO A 123 15.95 -5.50 -1.55
N TYR A 124 14.78 -5.79 -0.99
CA TYR A 124 13.54 -5.67 -1.77
C TYR A 124 13.10 -4.21 -1.85
N GLN A 125 13.24 -3.63 -3.05
CA GLN A 125 12.91 -2.23 -3.31
C GLN A 125 11.90 -2.11 -4.44
N PHE A 126 10.97 -1.14 -4.30
CA PHE A 126 9.82 -0.96 -5.17
C PHE A 126 9.96 0.25 -6.08
N ASP A 127 9.36 0.16 -7.28
CA ASP A 127 9.27 1.28 -8.22
C ASP A 127 8.32 2.35 -7.71
N SER A 128 7.24 1.93 -7.04
CA SER A 128 6.28 2.82 -6.39
C SER A 128 5.92 2.28 -5.01
N VAL A 129 5.87 3.17 -4.03
CA VAL A 129 5.30 2.90 -2.71
C VAL A 129 4.14 3.86 -2.51
N VAL A 130 2.95 3.32 -2.25
CA VAL A 130 1.73 4.11 -2.01
C VAL A 130 1.11 3.67 -0.72
N MET A 131 0.59 4.61 0.07
CA MET A 131 -0.13 4.26 1.29
C MET A 131 -1.08 5.35 1.76
N ASN A 132 -2.18 4.90 2.33
CA ASN A 132 -3.06 5.69 3.18
C ASN A 132 -3.11 5.00 4.55
N PRO A 133 -2.08 5.17 5.40
CA PRO A 133 -1.98 4.46 6.67
C PRO A 133 -3.04 4.93 7.67
N PRO A 134 -3.35 4.13 8.71
CA PRO A 134 -4.28 4.54 9.75
C PRO A 134 -3.74 5.74 10.51
N TYR A 135 -4.47 6.87 10.47
CA TYR A 135 -4.02 8.13 11.06
C TYR A 135 -3.87 8.05 12.57
N SER A 136 -2.74 8.55 13.06
CA SER A 136 -2.42 8.58 14.49
C SER A 136 -2.58 7.21 15.17
N ALA A 137 -2.31 6.13 14.45
CA ALA A 137 -2.31 4.80 15.02
C ALA A 137 -1.27 4.67 16.13
N LYS A 138 -1.59 3.86 17.12
CA LYS A 138 -0.62 3.48 18.15
C LYS A 138 0.25 2.35 17.64
N TRP A 139 1.53 2.36 17.99
CA TRP A 139 2.46 1.28 17.73
C TRP A 139 3.38 1.06 18.93
N SER A 140 4.14 -0.03 18.93
CA SER A 140 4.95 -0.39 20.11
C SER A 140 6.07 0.60 20.38
N ALA A 141 6.71 1.14 19.33
CA ALA A 141 7.92 1.97 19.41
C ALA A 141 8.92 1.42 20.44
N ALA A 142 9.10 0.09 20.46
CA ALA A 142 9.97 -0.58 21.38
C ALA A 142 11.46 -0.30 21.06
N ASP A 143 12.32 -0.36 22.05
CA ASP A 143 13.75 -0.05 21.88
C ASP A 143 14.45 -0.94 20.83
N LYS A 144 13.94 -2.15 20.57
CA LYS A 144 14.40 -3.02 19.49
C LYS A 144 14.44 -2.33 18.12
N PHE A 145 13.55 -1.39 17.88
CA PHE A 145 13.46 -0.65 16.62
C PHE A 145 14.53 0.44 16.46
N LEU A 146 15.26 0.79 17.49
CA LEU A 146 16.40 1.72 17.38
C LEU A 146 17.57 1.12 16.56
N SER A 147 17.66 -0.22 16.50
CA SER A 147 18.61 -0.94 15.66
C SER A 147 17.98 -1.56 14.40
N ASP A 148 16.72 -1.28 14.14
CA ASP A 148 16.02 -1.73 12.93
C ASP A 148 16.48 -0.89 11.72
N PRO A 149 16.96 -1.50 10.63
CA PRO A 149 17.48 -0.78 9.46
C PRO A 149 16.52 0.26 8.88
N ARG A 150 15.21 0.07 9.04
CA ARG A 150 14.19 1.03 8.60
C ARG A 150 14.26 2.36 9.35
N PHE A 151 14.72 2.35 10.61
CA PHE A 151 14.64 3.49 11.54
C PHE A 151 15.98 3.94 12.09
N GLU A 152 16.98 3.05 12.18
CA GLU A 152 18.24 3.29 12.91
C GLU A 152 18.98 4.57 12.49
N ARG A 153 19.04 4.86 11.19
CA ARG A 153 19.76 6.02 10.66
C ARG A 153 19.21 7.37 11.11
N PHE A 154 17.97 7.40 11.63
CA PHE A 154 17.31 8.62 12.09
C PHE A 154 17.53 8.89 13.58
N GLY A 155 18.09 7.93 14.33
CA GLY A 155 18.44 8.04 15.74
C GLY A 155 17.27 8.27 16.70
N LYS A 156 16.03 8.28 16.18
CA LYS A 156 14.81 8.52 16.95
C LYS A 156 13.63 7.82 16.32
N LEU A 157 12.81 7.18 17.16
CA LEU A 157 11.56 6.55 16.73
C LEU A 157 10.39 7.54 16.69
N ALA A 158 9.42 7.26 15.84
CA ALA A 158 8.13 7.94 15.88
C ALA A 158 7.45 7.74 17.26
N PRO A 159 6.66 8.71 17.75
CA PRO A 159 5.96 8.57 19.02
C PRO A 159 5.04 7.35 19.06
N LYS A 160 4.96 6.67 20.22
CA LYS A 160 4.04 5.52 20.42
C LYS A 160 2.58 5.81 20.08
N SER A 161 2.16 7.07 20.21
CA SER A 161 0.79 7.51 19.95
C SER A 161 0.53 7.92 18.50
N LYS A 162 1.56 7.99 17.64
CA LYS A 162 1.48 8.47 16.26
C LYS A 162 2.47 7.72 15.38
N ALA A 163 2.01 6.65 14.75
CA ALA A 163 2.82 5.81 13.86
C ALA A 163 3.05 6.43 12.47
N ASP A 164 2.47 7.57 12.16
CA ASP A 164 2.47 8.17 10.83
C ASP A 164 3.89 8.24 10.23
N PHE A 165 4.87 8.73 10.99
CA PHE A 165 6.26 8.76 10.54
C PHE A 165 6.93 7.38 10.49
N ALA A 166 6.49 6.40 11.28
CA ALA A 166 7.02 5.04 11.19
C ALA A 166 6.61 4.39 9.86
N PHE A 167 5.37 4.59 9.42
CA PHE A 167 4.92 4.17 8.09
C PHE A 167 5.69 4.87 6.96
N LEU A 168 5.90 6.18 7.09
CA LEU A 168 6.69 6.93 6.11
C LEU A 168 8.11 6.38 5.98
N LEU A 169 8.79 6.14 7.09
CA LEU A 169 10.17 5.62 7.11
C LEU A 169 10.23 4.18 6.58
N HIS A 170 9.24 3.34 6.91
CA HIS A 170 9.12 2.00 6.37
C HIS A 170 8.98 2.03 4.83
N GLY A 171 8.07 2.85 4.31
CA GLY A 171 7.89 2.99 2.86
C GLY A 171 9.14 3.53 2.16
N PHE A 172 9.82 4.49 2.78
CA PHE A 172 11.05 5.06 2.25
C PHE A 172 12.21 4.05 2.22
N TYR A 173 12.30 3.17 3.21
CA TYR A 173 13.30 2.09 3.26
C TYR A 173 13.14 1.12 2.09
N HIS A 174 11.91 0.81 1.72
CA HIS A 174 11.58 -0.11 0.63
C HIS A 174 11.49 0.55 -0.77
N LEU A 175 11.80 1.83 -0.87
CA LEU A 175 11.74 2.55 -2.14
C LEU A 175 13.05 2.43 -2.91
N LYS A 176 13.00 2.12 -4.21
CA LYS A 176 14.15 2.22 -5.11
C LYS A 176 14.66 3.66 -5.16
N GLU A 177 15.95 3.85 -5.42
CA GLU A 177 16.56 5.16 -5.61
C GLU A 177 15.84 5.99 -6.68
N SER A 178 15.40 5.34 -7.77
CA SER A 178 14.60 5.94 -8.85
C SER A 178 13.08 5.77 -8.66
N GLY A 179 12.65 5.29 -7.49
CA GLY A 179 11.23 5.06 -7.20
C GLY A 179 10.51 6.33 -6.72
N THR A 180 9.20 6.28 -6.74
CA THR A 180 8.35 7.38 -6.27
C THR A 180 7.42 6.92 -5.17
N MET A 181 7.31 7.68 -4.08
CA MET A 181 6.42 7.38 -2.96
C MET A 181 5.31 8.41 -2.83
N GLY A 182 4.09 7.92 -2.62
CA GLY A 182 2.93 8.71 -2.25
C GLY A 182 2.36 8.26 -0.92
N ILE A 183 2.18 9.19 0.02
CA ILE A 183 1.57 8.90 1.32
C ILE A 183 0.51 9.94 1.66
N VAL A 184 -0.63 9.49 2.14
CA VAL A 184 -1.68 10.37 2.69
C VAL A 184 -1.45 10.51 4.19
N LEU A 185 -1.31 11.73 4.65
CA LEU A 185 -1.10 12.07 6.07
C LEU A 185 -2.21 12.99 6.56
N PRO A 186 -2.51 13.01 7.89
CA PRO A 186 -3.51 13.90 8.46
C PRO A 186 -3.11 15.37 8.42
#